data_b2c65797c9f1e2a698e14d2c383dbdb3
#
_entry.id   b2c65797c9f1e2a698e14d2c383dbdb3
#
_cell.length_a   1.000
_cell.length_b   1.000
_cell.length_c   1.000
_cell.angle_alpha   90.00
_cell.angle_beta   90.00
_cell.angle_gamma   90.00
#
_symmetry.space_group_name_H-M   'P 1'
#
loop_
_entity.id
_entity.type
_entity.pdbx_description
1 polymer ?
#
loop_
_entity_poly.entity_id
_entity_poly.type
_entity_poly.pdbx_seq_one_letter_code
_entity_poly.pdbx_strand_id
1 'polypeptide(L)'
;GQTLNPYDLRRNPGGSSGGTGTAIAASFAAVGWGSDTCGSIRIPSSQNNLVGLRPTKGLSSIDGIVPLSHSQDVGGPLARSMEDLAIALDATIGADPADPATTILEGRELPSFVSALNPSALSGARIGILESYFGEGGVEAPAANIVRQAIEKMVELGADTITIEIPNLQNLISGSGVIGHEFKWDLIDYLAAVPDAPVSSLEEMLELGLIHEALTPGMRRRNAPESRDTDAYATALAKREPLRNAVVSVIEENQVDALIYPTMREPPSIIGQPQRGSNCSLSANTGLPALSIPAGWTGGLPIGLELLGRSLDDARLVALGYAYEQATNHRRTPVSAPPLLSGKAAKPITFTVRTTTDGAPRSTVRARARVRFTYNSLTGTLAYNIRVSGVRADDVFAIVLSTNDEEGRPYIERRLSGPSISSAQGTLTLDTDERERLESGXFYLELMTRNHPFGTGKNQVLPVRR
;
A
#
# COMPACT_ATOMS: atom_id res chain seq x y z
N GLY A 1 2.33 4.38 -18.42
CA GLY A 1 2.01 3.06 -17.88
C GLY A 1 1.32 3.15 -16.54
N GLN A 2 1.04 2.03 -15.92
CA GLN A 2 0.36 1.96 -14.62
C GLN A 2 1.37 1.66 -13.52
N THR A 3 1.25 2.36 -12.38
CA THR A 3 2.06 2.09 -11.19
C THR A 3 1.56 0.79 -10.54
N LEU A 4 2.49 -0.08 -10.18
CA LEU A 4 2.21 -1.40 -9.61
C LEU A 4 2.74 -1.47 -8.18
N ASN A 5 2.11 -2.28 -7.32
CA ASN A 5 2.56 -2.48 -5.95
C ASN A 5 3.89 -3.27 -5.96
N PRO A 6 4.97 -2.77 -5.34
CA PRO A 6 6.27 -3.44 -5.45
C PRO A 6 6.36 -4.75 -4.66
N TYR A 7 5.39 -5.03 -3.78
CA TYR A 7 5.33 -6.30 -3.05
C TYR A 7 4.57 -7.39 -3.82
N ASP A 8 3.64 -6.99 -4.72
CA ASP A 8 2.97 -7.90 -5.64
C ASP A 8 2.53 -7.09 -6.88
N LEU A 9 3.22 -7.28 -7.99
CA LEU A 9 3.01 -6.50 -9.22
C LEU A 9 1.62 -6.68 -9.85
N ARG A 10 0.80 -7.59 -9.32
CA ARG A 10 -0.59 -7.75 -9.77
C ARG A 10 -1.55 -6.83 -9.02
N ARG A 11 -1.04 -6.08 -8.03
CA ARG A 11 -1.87 -5.34 -7.09
C ARG A 11 -1.67 -3.84 -7.18
N ASN A 12 -2.68 -3.18 -6.66
CA ASN A 12 -2.80 -1.74 -6.57
C ASN A 12 -1.82 -1.22 -5.50
N PRO A 13 -1.04 -0.17 -5.79
CA PRO A 13 -0.13 0.42 -4.78
C PRO A 13 -0.83 1.40 -3.83
N GLY A 14 -2.16 1.51 -3.91
CA GLY A 14 -2.88 2.59 -3.24
C GLY A 14 -2.75 3.90 -4.02
N GLY A 15 -3.49 4.91 -3.55
CA GLY A 15 -3.51 6.21 -4.22
C GLY A 15 -4.17 7.29 -3.36
N SER A 16 -4.09 8.48 -3.88
CA SER A 16 -3.61 8.88 -5.21
C SER A 16 -2.08 9.07 -5.30
N SER A 17 -1.32 9.18 -4.18
CA SER A 17 0.15 9.29 -4.20
C SER A 17 0.81 7.90 -4.40
N GLY A 18 0.22 7.05 -5.26
CA GLY A 18 0.71 5.69 -5.51
C GLY A 18 2.09 5.66 -6.16
N GLY A 19 2.36 6.59 -7.07
CA GLY A 19 3.69 6.73 -7.68
C GLY A 19 4.76 7.01 -6.64
N THR A 20 4.51 7.97 -5.75
CA THR A 20 5.41 8.29 -4.63
C THR A 20 5.60 7.06 -3.73
N GLY A 21 4.48 6.43 -3.31
CA GLY A 21 4.54 5.25 -2.44
C GLY A 21 5.42 4.15 -3.03
N THR A 22 5.17 3.79 -4.28
CA THR A 22 5.95 2.76 -4.98
C THR A 22 7.44 3.15 -5.11
N ALA A 23 7.71 4.41 -5.50
CA ALA A 23 9.09 4.88 -5.70
C ALA A 23 9.90 4.84 -4.40
N ILE A 24 9.30 5.27 -3.28
CA ILE A 24 9.97 5.27 -1.98
C ILE A 24 10.14 3.84 -1.46
N ALA A 25 9.12 3.00 -1.59
CA ALA A 25 9.23 1.58 -1.20
C ALA A 25 10.32 0.87 -1.99
N ALA A 26 10.44 1.18 -3.27
CA ALA A 26 11.45 0.62 -4.18
C ALA A 26 12.84 1.27 -4.06
N SER A 27 13.01 2.23 -3.15
CA SER A 27 14.28 2.94 -2.89
C SER A 27 14.77 3.80 -4.08
N PHE A 28 13.84 4.34 -4.87
CA PHE A 28 14.20 5.28 -5.95
C PHE A 28 14.59 6.66 -5.39
N ALA A 29 14.12 6.98 -4.19
CA ALA A 29 14.49 8.19 -3.46
C ALA A 29 14.46 7.92 -1.96
N ALA A 30 15.02 8.81 -1.17
CA ALA A 30 15.06 8.67 0.30
C ALA A 30 13.69 8.90 0.90
N VAL A 31 13.01 9.95 0.46
CA VAL A 31 11.71 10.41 0.93
C VAL A 31 10.95 10.99 -0.26
N GLY A 32 9.63 11.01 -0.19
CA GLY A 32 8.79 11.62 -1.21
C GLY A 32 7.60 12.32 -0.60
N TRP A 33 7.04 13.29 -1.33
CA TRP A 33 5.85 14.00 -0.91
C TRP A 33 4.63 13.51 -1.66
N GLY A 34 3.51 13.52 -0.96
CA GLY A 34 2.20 13.28 -1.53
C GLY A 34 1.22 14.35 -1.09
N SER A 35 0.01 14.30 -1.62
CA SER A 35 -1.11 15.07 -1.12
C SER A 35 -2.18 14.11 -0.60
N ASP A 36 -2.93 14.53 0.43
CA ASP A 36 -3.95 13.68 1.05
C ASP A 36 -5.25 14.46 1.19
N THR A 37 -6.19 14.21 0.30
CA THR A 37 -7.55 14.76 0.36
C THR A 37 -8.46 13.82 1.14
N CYS A 38 -8.33 12.49 0.93
CA CYS A 38 -8.93 11.44 1.75
C CYS A 38 -8.07 10.17 1.62
N GLY A 39 -7.00 10.10 2.39
CA GLY A 39 -6.15 8.92 2.45
C GLY A 39 -5.00 8.89 1.45
N SER A 40 -4.82 9.93 0.62
CA SER A 40 -3.90 9.82 -0.52
C SER A 40 -2.41 9.87 -0.18
N ILE A 41 -2.03 10.08 1.08
CA ILE A 41 -0.70 9.79 1.64
C ILE A 41 -0.76 8.46 2.40
N ARG A 42 -1.76 8.31 3.27
CA ARG A 42 -1.87 7.20 4.24
C ARG A 42 -2.13 5.85 3.56
N ILE A 43 -3.03 5.82 2.56
CA ILE A 43 -3.35 4.59 1.82
C ILE A 43 -2.11 4.04 1.09
N PRO A 44 -1.40 4.83 0.24
CA PRO A 44 -0.19 4.30 -0.37
C PRO A 44 0.93 4.00 0.63
N SER A 45 1.00 4.69 1.76
CA SER A 45 1.96 4.34 2.82
C SER A 45 1.65 2.94 3.38
N SER A 46 0.41 2.70 3.76
CA SER A 46 -0.05 1.38 4.25
C SER A 46 0.22 0.29 3.22
N GLN A 47 -0.14 0.53 1.95
CA GLN A 47 -0.07 -0.50 0.90
C GLN A 47 1.34 -0.70 0.33
N ASN A 48 2.30 0.17 0.66
CA ASN A 48 3.69 0.05 0.23
C ASN A 48 4.67 -0.08 1.41
N ASN A 49 4.16 -0.45 2.61
CA ASN A 49 4.99 -0.71 3.80
C ASN A 49 5.87 0.50 4.16
N LEU A 50 5.27 1.67 4.17
CA LEU A 50 5.91 2.95 4.48
C LEU A 50 5.25 3.61 5.67
N VAL A 51 5.94 4.58 6.25
CA VAL A 51 5.34 5.55 7.15
C VAL A 51 4.89 6.76 6.32
N GLY A 52 3.73 7.34 6.68
CA GLY A 52 3.25 8.53 5.97
C GLY A 52 2.31 9.34 6.85
N LEU A 53 2.57 10.63 6.93
CA LEU A 53 1.77 11.55 7.74
C LEU A 53 0.88 12.42 6.85
N ARG A 54 -0.42 12.36 7.11
CA ARG A 54 -1.35 13.42 6.77
C ARG A 54 -1.27 14.44 7.90
N PRO A 55 -0.58 15.58 7.71
CA PRO A 55 -0.41 16.53 8.81
C PRO A 55 -1.71 17.27 9.14
N THR A 56 -1.72 17.97 10.26
CA THR A 56 -2.75 18.96 10.59
C THR A 56 -2.93 19.91 9.40
N LYS A 57 -4.17 20.17 9.01
CA LYS A 57 -4.48 21.13 7.92
C LYS A 57 -3.86 22.49 8.26
N GLY A 58 -2.95 22.95 7.39
CA GLY A 58 -2.23 24.22 7.57
C GLY A 58 -0.85 24.07 8.23
N LEU A 59 -0.41 22.85 8.61
CA LEU A 59 0.95 22.67 9.12
C LEU A 59 2.00 22.83 8.02
N SER A 60 1.67 22.37 6.81
CA SER A 60 2.46 22.58 5.59
C SER A 60 1.58 23.24 4.55
N SER A 61 2.17 24.16 3.75
CA SER A 61 1.46 24.82 2.67
C SER A 61 1.02 23.85 1.59
N ILE A 62 -0.13 24.13 0.97
CA ILE A 62 -0.60 23.44 -0.23
C ILE A 62 -0.43 24.29 -1.49
N ASP A 63 0.20 25.46 -1.40
CA ASP A 63 0.50 26.28 -2.58
C ASP A 63 1.35 25.48 -3.56
N GLY A 64 1.00 25.52 -4.84
CA GLY A 64 1.67 24.76 -5.88
C GLY A 64 1.22 23.29 -6.01
N ILE A 65 0.41 22.78 -5.09
CA ILE A 65 -0.17 21.45 -5.21
C ILE A 65 -1.45 21.52 -6.03
N VAL A 66 -1.54 20.74 -7.13
CA VAL A 66 -2.77 20.67 -7.94
C VAL A 66 -3.92 20.20 -7.03
N PRO A 67 -4.99 21.01 -6.89
CA PRO A 67 -6.00 20.73 -5.88
C PRO A 67 -6.95 19.60 -6.25
N LEU A 68 -7.44 18.91 -5.23
CA LEU A 68 -8.62 18.05 -5.32
C LEU A 68 -9.74 18.63 -4.44
N SER A 69 -9.39 19.32 -3.37
CA SER A 69 -10.34 20.00 -2.47
C SER A 69 -9.56 20.93 -1.54
N HIS A 70 -9.66 22.24 -1.73
CA HIS A 70 -8.93 23.20 -0.88
C HIS A 70 -9.22 23.02 0.61
N SER A 71 -10.44 22.58 0.97
CA SER A 71 -10.81 22.34 2.37
C SER A 71 -10.18 21.09 2.97
N GLN A 72 -9.86 20.06 2.13
CA GLN A 72 -9.39 18.76 2.64
C GLN A 72 -7.92 18.48 2.31
N ASP A 73 -7.37 19.10 1.27
CA ASP A 73 -6.01 18.82 0.83
C ASP A 73 -4.97 19.19 1.89
N VAL A 74 -3.99 18.31 2.09
CA VAL A 74 -2.75 18.58 2.81
C VAL A 74 -1.59 17.97 2.02
N GLY A 75 -0.40 18.56 2.13
CA GLY A 75 0.83 17.97 1.63
C GLY A 75 1.60 17.33 2.78
N GLY A 76 2.23 16.18 2.54
CA GLY A 76 3.00 15.52 3.57
C GLY A 76 3.90 14.40 3.05
N PRO A 77 4.85 13.95 3.87
CA PRO A 77 5.86 12.99 3.42
C PRO A 77 5.40 11.53 3.50
N LEU A 78 6.00 10.72 2.61
CA LEU A 78 6.02 9.27 2.68
C LEU A 78 7.50 8.85 2.79
N ALA A 79 7.84 8.01 3.74
CA ALA A 79 9.22 7.62 4.01
C ALA A 79 9.32 6.14 4.39
N ARG A 80 10.55 5.62 4.35
CA ARG A 80 10.81 4.24 4.77
C ARG A 80 10.99 4.10 6.29
N SER A 81 11.24 5.21 6.98
CA SER A 81 11.44 5.24 8.43
C SER A 81 10.82 6.49 9.04
N MET A 82 10.51 6.40 10.32
CA MET A 82 10.02 7.57 11.07
C MET A 82 11.09 8.67 11.16
N GLU A 83 12.37 8.30 11.16
CA GLU A 83 13.47 9.27 11.17
C GLU A 83 13.48 10.11 9.87
N ASP A 84 13.40 9.43 8.70
CA ASP A 84 13.34 10.13 7.41
C ASP A 84 12.09 11.03 7.32
N LEU A 85 10.95 10.53 7.83
CA LEU A 85 9.70 11.28 7.86
C LEU A 85 9.82 12.55 8.72
N ALA A 86 10.45 12.44 9.90
CA ALA A 86 10.65 13.57 10.81
C ALA A 86 11.55 14.65 10.19
N ILE A 87 12.65 14.23 9.54
CA ILE A 87 13.57 15.15 8.84
C ILE A 87 12.81 15.89 7.72
N ALA A 88 11.98 15.16 6.96
CA ALA A 88 11.20 15.75 5.87
C ALA A 88 10.19 16.79 6.39
N LEU A 89 9.53 16.49 7.52
CA LEU A 89 8.58 17.42 8.13
C LEU A 89 9.29 18.70 8.60
N ASP A 90 10.39 18.57 9.34
CA ASP A 90 11.15 19.74 9.82
C ASP A 90 11.57 20.66 8.66
N ALA A 91 11.72 20.11 7.46
CA ALA A 91 12.13 20.89 6.28
C ALA A 91 10.95 21.57 5.55
N THR A 92 9.69 21.19 5.84
CA THR A 92 8.55 21.62 5.01
C THR A 92 7.38 22.23 5.78
N ILE A 93 7.43 22.26 7.11
CA ILE A 93 6.39 22.91 7.90
C ILE A 93 6.67 24.42 7.98
N GLY A 94 5.61 25.21 8.05
CA GLY A 94 5.75 26.65 8.24
C GLY A 94 4.61 27.45 7.67
N ALA A 95 4.53 28.69 8.11
CA ALA A 95 3.54 29.63 7.61
C ALA A 95 3.90 30.08 6.20
N ASP A 96 2.89 30.16 5.34
CA ASP A 96 3.02 30.59 3.95
C ASP A 96 1.89 31.58 3.61
N PRO A 97 2.23 32.82 3.26
CA PRO A 97 1.18 33.80 2.89
C PRO A 97 0.33 33.36 1.68
N ALA A 98 0.84 32.44 0.84
CA ALA A 98 0.09 31.94 -0.31
C ALA A 98 -0.97 30.90 0.07
N ASP A 99 -0.88 30.31 1.29
CA ASP A 99 -1.88 29.37 1.78
C ASP A 99 -2.49 29.86 3.10
N PRO A 100 -3.70 30.43 3.07
CA PRO A 100 -4.36 30.96 4.27
C PRO A 100 -4.54 29.91 5.39
N ALA A 101 -4.57 28.62 5.09
CA ALA A 101 -4.69 27.59 6.12
C ALA A 101 -3.50 27.60 7.08
N THR A 102 -2.33 28.07 6.62
CA THR A 102 -1.11 28.10 7.45
C THR A 102 -1.13 29.19 8.51
N THR A 103 -2.13 30.09 8.51
CA THR A 103 -2.31 31.09 9.58
C THR A 103 -2.48 30.45 10.96
N ILE A 104 -2.86 29.16 11.03
CA ILE A 104 -2.90 28.39 12.26
C ILE A 104 -1.55 28.40 12.99
N LEU A 105 -0.45 28.66 12.28
CA LEU A 105 0.93 28.67 12.82
C LEU A 105 1.38 30.05 13.29
N GLU A 106 0.63 31.09 13.01
CA GLU A 106 1.04 32.45 13.36
C GLU A 106 1.24 32.62 14.87
N GLY A 107 2.39 33.15 15.26
CA GLY A 107 2.73 33.38 16.65
C GLY A 107 3.08 32.10 17.44
N ARG A 108 3.17 30.96 16.78
CA ARG A 108 3.52 29.69 17.45
C ARG A 108 4.97 29.32 17.14
N GLU A 109 5.62 28.70 18.11
CA GLU A 109 6.90 28.03 17.89
C GLU A 109 6.62 26.72 17.14
N LEU A 110 7.32 26.50 16.05
CA LEU A 110 7.14 25.28 15.26
C LEU A 110 7.75 24.06 15.99
N PRO A 111 7.09 22.91 15.99
CA PRO A 111 7.67 21.72 16.59
C PRO A 111 8.88 21.25 15.79
N SER A 112 9.84 20.62 16.44
CA SER A 112 10.87 19.85 15.76
C SER A 112 10.49 18.36 15.82
N PHE A 113 10.21 17.78 14.70
CA PHE A 113 9.84 16.37 14.60
C PHE A 113 11.02 15.46 14.89
N VAL A 114 12.23 15.89 14.48
CA VAL A 114 13.47 15.15 14.82
C VAL A 114 13.68 15.13 16.33
N SER A 115 13.42 16.25 17.00
CA SER A 115 13.54 16.31 18.48
C SER A 115 12.45 15.50 19.20
N ALA A 116 11.33 15.22 18.53
CA ALA A 116 10.23 14.41 19.08
C ALA A 116 10.52 12.90 19.03
N LEU A 117 11.52 12.45 18.28
CA LEU A 117 11.84 11.03 18.14
C LEU A 117 12.31 10.44 19.49
N ASN A 118 11.45 9.68 20.11
CA ASN A 118 11.68 9.11 21.45
C ASN A 118 11.30 7.62 21.44
N PRO A 119 12.27 6.71 21.55
CA PRO A 119 11.96 5.28 21.54
C PRO A 119 11.16 4.80 22.74
N SER A 120 11.02 5.62 23.78
CA SER A 120 10.23 5.32 24.98
C SER A 120 8.87 6.04 24.99
N ALA A 121 8.44 6.66 23.89
CA ALA A 121 7.23 7.50 23.85
C ALA A 121 5.93 6.73 24.15
N LEU A 122 5.93 5.41 23.98
CA LEU A 122 4.77 4.56 24.32
C LEU A 122 4.67 4.29 25.83
N SER A 123 5.76 4.43 26.59
CA SER A 123 5.71 4.25 28.05
C SER A 123 4.85 5.33 28.68
N GLY A 124 3.72 4.94 29.27
CA GLY A 124 2.76 5.85 29.88
C GLY A 124 1.83 6.55 28.91
N ALA A 125 1.94 6.26 27.61
CA ALA A 125 0.99 6.76 26.61
C ALA A 125 -0.38 6.09 26.79
N ARG A 126 -1.44 6.78 26.40
CA ARG A 126 -2.79 6.23 26.46
C ARG A 126 -3.41 6.26 25.06
N ILE A 127 -3.78 5.07 24.54
CA ILE A 127 -4.23 4.88 23.15
C ILE A 127 -5.70 4.49 23.13
N GLY A 128 -6.51 5.23 22.36
CA GLY A 128 -7.93 4.98 22.21
C GLY A 128 -8.20 4.05 21.00
N ILE A 129 -8.72 2.86 21.24
CA ILE A 129 -9.03 1.90 20.18
C ILE A 129 -10.41 2.26 19.59
N LEU A 130 -10.44 2.77 18.35
CA LEU A 130 -11.69 3.12 17.68
C LEU A 130 -12.28 1.86 17.03
N GLU A 131 -12.98 1.06 17.83
CA GLU A 131 -13.44 -0.29 17.48
C GLU A 131 -14.29 -0.32 16.20
N SER A 132 -15.12 0.70 15.98
CA SER A 132 -16.00 0.77 14.79
C SER A 132 -15.23 0.85 13.47
N TYR A 133 -13.90 1.09 13.51
CA TYR A 133 -13.04 1.19 12.32
C TYR A 133 -12.26 -0.08 12.01
N PHE A 134 -12.47 -1.17 12.79
CA PHE A 134 -11.78 -2.45 12.55
C PHE A 134 -12.51 -3.33 11.52
N GLY A 135 -13.75 -2.99 11.18
CA GLY A 135 -14.54 -3.74 10.20
C GLY A 135 -15.38 -4.86 10.82
N GLU A 136 -16.07 -5.60 9.97
CA GLU A 136 -17.07 -6.59 10.41
C GLU A 136 -16.60 -8.05 10.25
N GLY A 137 -15.30 -8.27 10.00
CA GLY A 137 -14.75 -9.61 9.82
C GLY A 137 -14.63 -10.00 8.34
N GLY A 138 -14.61 -11.29 8.04
CA GLY A 138 -14.45 -11.77 6.67
C GLY A 138 -13.12 -11.31 6.05
N VAL A 139 -13.21 -10.65 4.90
CA VAL A 139 -12.01 -10.18 4.17
C VAL A 139 -11.25 -9.07 4.93
N GLU A 140 -11.88 -8.44 5.90
CA GLU A 140 -11.27 -7.39 6.72
C GLU A 140 -10.56 -7.96 7.97
N ALA A 141 -10.87 -9.20 8.36
CA ALA A 141 -10.33 -9.82 9.58
C ALA A 141 -8.79 -9.86 9.63
N PRO A 142 -8.06 -10.16 8.54
CA PRO A 142 -6.59 -10.17 8.63
C PRO A 142 -5.99 -8.82 9.03
N ALA A 143 -6.48 -7.72 8.46
CA ALA A 143 -5.99 -6.39 8.79
C ALA A 143 -6.33 -6.04 10.24
N ALA A 144 -7.58 -6.32 10.67
CA ALA A 144 -8.01 -6.10 12.05
C ALA A 144 -7.12 -6.86 13.05
N ASN A 145 -6.85 -8.13 12.79
CA ASN A 145 -6.04 -8.97 13.69
C ASN A 145 -4.60 -8.46 13.79
N ILE A 146 -4.01 -8.05 12.67
CA ILE A 146 -2.64 -7.50 12.67
C ILE A 146 -2.58 -6.21 13.48
N VAL A 147 -3.58 -5.33 13.35
CA VAL A 147 -3.59 -4.08 14.12
C VAL A 147 -3.85 -4.36 15.60
N ARG A 148 -4.65 -5.39 15.96
CA ARG A 148 -4.80 -5.82 17.34
C ARG A 148 -3.47 -6.31 17.94
N GLN A 149 -2.70 -7.09 17.18
CA GLN A 149 -1.35 -7.52 17.60
C GLN A 149 -0.42 -6.31 17.78
N ALA A 150 -0.54 -5.30 16.91
CA ALA A 150 0.22 -4.05 17.08
C ALA A 150 -0.16 -3.33 18.36
N ILE A 151 -1.45 -3.30 18.72
CA ILE A 151 -1.93 -2.72 19.99
C ILE A 151 -1.37 -3.51 21.18
N GLU A 152 -1.41 -4.84 21.12
CA GLU A 152 -0.81 -5.69 22.16
C GLU A 152 0.69 -5.34 22.33
N LYS A 153 1.39 -5.14 21.23
CA LYS A 153 2.81 -4.74 21.28
C LYS A 153 2.99 -3.35 21.92
N MET A 154 2.10 -2.40 21.62
CA MET A 154 2.16 -1.07 22.28
C MET A 154 1.93 -1.19 23.80
N VAL A 155 1.04 -2.09 24.23
CA VAL A 155 0.82 -2.38 25.67
C VAL A 155 2.09 -2.99 26.29
N GLU A 156 2.77 -3.91 25.61
CA GLU A 156 4.05 -4.45 26.08
C GLU A 156 5.12 -3.36 26.24
N LEU A 157 5.03 -2.28 25.44
CA LEU A 157 5.94 -1.14 25.50
C LEU A 157 5.51 -0.08 26.53
N GLY A 158 4.46 -0.37 27.31
CA GLY A 158 4.02 0.45 28.43
C GLY A 158 2.86 1.40 28.13
N ALA A 159 2.18 1.24 27.02
CA ALA A 159 0.99 2.04 26.73
C ALA A 159 -0.22 1.47 27.46
N ASP A 160 -1.12 2.36 27.90
CA ASP A 160 -2.47 2.02 28.35
C ASP A 160 -3.44 2.11 27.18
N THR A 161 -4.48 1.29 27.16
CA THR A 161 -5.46 1.30 26.07
C THR A 161 -6.88 1.34 26.59
N ILE A 162 -7.76 2.01 25.84
CA ILE A 162 -9.18 2.09 26.15
C ILE A 162 -9.97 2.01 24.84
N THR A 163 -11.08 1.27 24.83
CA THR A 163 -11.99 1.26 23.68
C THR A 163 -12.76 2.58 23.63
N ILE A 164 -12.79 3.20 22.49
CA ILE A 164 -13.45 4.49 22.25
C ILE A 164 -14.63 4.28 21.31
N GLU A 165 -15.76 4.86 21.67
CA GLU A 165 -16.90 5.05 20.76
C GLU A 165 -17.10 6.56 20.56
N ILE A 166 -17.28 6.97 19.30
CA ILE A 166 -17.67 8.34 18.97
C ILE A 166 -19.18 8.31 18.72
N PRO A 167 -19.98 8.95 19.58
CA PRO A 167 -21.43 8.90 19.43
C PRO A 167 -21.89 9.44 18.08
N ASN A 168 -22.79 8.71 17.42
CA ASN A 168 -23.41 9.12 16.15
C ASN A 168 -22.41 9.31 14.99
N LEU A 169 -21.21 8.67 15.07
CA LEU A 169 -20.12 8.88 14.10
C LEU A 169 -20.55 8.70 12.65
N GLN A 170 -21.33 7.65 12.36
CA GLN A 170 -21.76 7.35 10.98
C GLN A 170 -22.57 8.50 10.38
N ASN A 171 -23.45 9.11 11.15
CA ASN A 171 -24.27 10.26 10.70
C ASN A 171 -23.43 11.54 10.57
N LEU A 172 -22.51 11.76 11.50
CA LEU A 172 -21.61 12.92 11.45
C LEU A 172 -20.72 12.88 10.20
N ILE A 173 -20.17 11.71 9.90
CA ILE A 173 -19.27 11.53 8.73
C ILE A 173 -20.06 11.57 7.41
N SER A 174 -21.29 11.06 7.41
CA SER A 174 -22.11 11.00 6.19
C SER A 174 -22.42 12.40 5.66
N GLY A 175 -21.96 12.68 4.43
CA GLY A 175 -22.19 13.94 3.78
C GLY A 175 -21.31 15.10 4.28
N SER A 176 -20.23 14.81 5.03
CA SER A 176 -19.26 15.85 5.47
C SER A 176 -18.07 16.00 4.51
N GLY A 177 -17.95 15.15 3.50
CA GLY A 177 -16.90 15.26 2.48
C GLY A 177 -17.25 16.29 1.43
N VAL A 178 -16.27 17.11 1.02
CA VAL A 178 -16.52 18.24 0.12
C VAL A 178 -15.84 18.15 -1.25
N ILE A 179 -15.10 17.06 -1.51
CA ILE A 179 -14.36 16.87 -2.78
C ILE A 179 -15.27 17.04 -4.01
N GLY A 180 -16.47 16.47 -3.97
CA GLY A 180 -17.41 16.54 -5.09
C GLY A 180 -17.96 17.94 -5.37
N HIS A 181 -17.90 18.82 -4.38
CA HIS A 181 -18.37 20.21 -4.49
C HIS A 181 -17.22 21.15 -4.92
N GLU A 182 -16.00 20.88 -4.49
CA GLU A 182 -14.86 21.78 -4.64
C GLU A 182 -14.01 21.52 -5.89
N PHE A 183 -13.77 20.28 -6.25
CA PHE A 183 -12.74 19.88 -7.22
C PHE A 183 -12.79 20.66 -8.53
N LYS A 184 -13.96 20.76 -9.15
CA LYS A 184 -14.13 21.45 -10.44
C LYS A 184 -13.62 22.89 -10.37
N TRP A 185 -14.05 23.57 -9.33
CA TRP A 185 -13.81 25.01 -9.17
C TRP A 185 -12.37 25.30 -8.72
N ASP A 186 -11.86 24.50 -7.78
CA ASP A 186 -10.50 24.62 -7.31
C ASP A 186 -9.50 24.38 -8.46
N LEU A 187 -9.78 23.41 -9.33
CA LEU A 187 -8.95 23.14 -10.50
C LEU A 187 -8.96 24.32 -11.49
N ILE A 188 -10.13 24.93 -11.72
CA ILE A 188 -10.25 26.13 -12.57
C ILE A 188 -9.41 27.26 -11.99
N ASP A 189 -9.56 27.54 -10.69
CA ASP A 189 -8.83 28.62 -10.01
C ASP A 189 -7.30 28.37 -10.07
N TYR A 190 -6.87 27.13 -9.84
CA TYR A 190 -5.46 26.74 -9.92
C TYR A 190 -4.90 26.95 -11.33
N LEU A 191 -5.60 26.45 -12.35
CA LEU A 191 -5.15 26.58 -13.75
C LEU A 191 -5.10 28.04 -14.18
N ALA A 192 -6.06 28.87 -13.74
CA ALA A 192 -6.06 30.29 -14.05
C ALA A 192 -4.86 31.04 -13.44
N ALA A 193 -4.29 30.54 -12.36
CA ALA A 193 -3.11 31.12 -11.73
C ALA A 193 -1.78 30.65 -12.36
N VAL A 194 -1.82 29.60 -13.20
CA VAL A 194 -0.61 29.06 -13.84
C VAL A 194 -0.38 29.72 -15.20
N PRO A 195 0.71 30.49 -15.39
CA PRO A 195 0.98 31.09 -16.71
C PRO A 195 1.09 30.01 -17.80
N ASP A 196 0.42 30.27 -18.91
CA ASP A 196 0.44 29.39 -20.08
C ASP A 196 -0.03 27.95 -19.81
N ALA A 197 -0.96 27.76 -18.86
CA ALA A 197 -1.54 26.45 -18.60
C ALA A 197 -2.08 25.84 -19.90
N PRO A 198 -1.77 24.56 -20.21
CA PRO A 198 -2.18 23.97 -21.50
C PRO A 198 -3.68 23.65 -21.58
N VAL A 199 -4.39 23.71 -20.47
CA VAL A 199 -5.85 23.54 -20.38
C VAL A 199 -6.38 24.48 -19.29
N SER A 200 -7.66 24.83 -19.37
CA SER A 200 -8.30 25.80 -18.48
C SER A 200 -9.30 25.17 -17.49
N SER A 201 -9.67 23.91 -17.70
CA SER A 201 -10.76 23.30 -16.91
C SER A 201 -10.79 21.79 -17.03
N LEU A 202 -11.50 21.16 -16.09
CA LEU A 202 -11.80 19.72 -16.14
C LEU A 202 -12.63 19.36 -17.38
N GLU A 203 -13.53 20.26 -17.78
CA GLU A 203 -14.35 20.06 -18.98
C GLU A 203 -13.46 19.92 -20.22
N GLU A 204 -12.55 20.86 -20.41
CA GLU A 204 -11.61 20.84 -21.54
C GLU A 204 -10.73 19.56 -21.52
N MET A 205 -10.25 19.15 -20.33
CA MET A 205 -9.47 17.91 -20.21
C MET A 205 -10.29 16.68 -20.63
N LEU A 206 -11.58 16.66 -20.30
CA LEU A 206 -12.49 15.57 -20.68
C LEU A 206 -12.77 15.57 -22.19
N GLU A 207 -12.97 16.76 -22.78
CA GLU A 207 -13.22 16.92 -24.22
C GLU A 207 -12.00 16.51 -25.07
N LEU A 208 -10.81 16.88 -24.62
CA LEU A 208 -9.54 16.55 -25.27
C LEU A 208 -9.10 15.10 -25.02
N GLY A 209 -9.82 14.35 -24.18
CA GLY A 209 -9.48 12.96 -23.88
C GLY A 209 -8.18 12.77 -23.12
N LEU A 210 -7.80 13.74 -22.29
CA LEU A 210 -6.55 13.71 -21.52
C LEU A 210 -6.64 12.87 -20.24
N ILE A 211 -7.85 12.40 -19.90
CA ILE A 211 -8.10 11.64 -18.67
C ILE A 211 -8.19 10.15 -18.99
N HIS A 212 -7.43 9.36 -18.23
CA HIS A 212 -7.42 7.90 -18.37
C HIS A 212 -8.85 7.34 -18.31
N GLU A 213 -9.16 6.40 -19.19
CA GLU A 213 -10.52 5.86 -19.36
C GLU A 213 -11.15 5.34 -18.05
N ALA A 214 -10.35 4.73 -17.18
CA ALA A 214 -10.83 4.20 -15.90
C ALA A 214 -11.29 5.32 -14.95
N LEU A 215 -10.76 6.53 -15.08
CA LEU A 215 -11.10 7.68 -14.24
C LEU A 215 -12.21 8.55 -14.84
N THR A 216 -12.41 8.47 -16.14
CA THR A 216 -13.34 9.34 -16.89
C THR A 216 -14.74 9.38 -16.29
N PRO A 217 -15.38 8.26 -15.92
CA PRO A 217 -16.72 8.32 -15.32
C PRO A 217 -16.76 9.12 -14.00
N GLY A 218 -15.74 8.98 -13.16
CA GLY A 218 -15.61 9.73 -11.92
C GLY A 218 -15.41 11.22 -12.17
N MET A 219 -14.58 11.56 -13.15
CA MET A 219 -14.29 12.95 -13.50
C MET A 219 -15.52 13.63 -14.12
N ARG A 220 -16.30 12.92 -14.94
CA ARG A 220 -17.57 13.46 -15.46
C ARG A 220 -18.54 13.79 -14.32
N ARG A 221 -18.64 12.92 -13.29
CA ARG A 221 -19.50 13.21 -12.13
C ARG A 221 -19.00 14.46 -11.37
N ARG A 222 -17.69 14.62 -11.23
CA ARG A 222 -17.09 15.80 -10.56
C ARG A 222 -17.23 17.08 -11.39
N ASN A 223 -17.37 16.96 -12.72
CA ASN A 223 -17.59 18.11 -13.61
C ASN A 223 -19.06 18.55 -13.66
N ALA A 224 -19.99 17.72 -13.19
CA ALA A 224 -21.43 17.95 -13.32
C ALA A 224 -21.96 19.17 -12.55
N PRO A 225 -21.43 19.58 -11.37
CA PRO A 225 -21.97 20.76 -10.67
C PRO A 225 -21.96 22.00 -11.56
N GLU A 226 -23.09 22.72 -11.58
CA GLU A 226 -23.26 23.96 -12.40
C GLU A 226 -22.92 25.22 -11.61
N SER A 227 -22.81 25.14 -10.29
CA SER A 227 -22.49 26.25 -9.41
C SER A 227 -21.57 25.82 -8.29
N ARG A 228 -20.67 26.72 -7.89
CA ARG A 228 -19.81 26.53 -6.71
C ARG A 228 -20.65 26.59 -5.43
N ASP A 229 -21.51 27.57 -5.34
CA ASP A 229 -22.29 27.89 -4.14
C ASP A 229 -23.66 27.22 -4.20
N THR A 230 -23.76 26.04 -3.54
CA THR A 230 -25.01 25.28 -3.46
C THR A 230 -25.36 25.01 -1.99
N ASP A 231 -26.67 24.85 -1.71
CA ASP A 231 -27.12 24.47 -0.36
C ASP A 231 -26.51 23.13 0.08
N ALA A 232 -26.29 22.20 -0.87
CA ALA A 232 -25.65 20.93 -0.58
C ALA A 232 -24.21 21.10 -0.10
N TYR A 233 -23.46 22.00 -0.74
CA TYR A 233 -22.10 22.32 -0.33
C TYR A 233 -22.08 22.99 1.04
N ALA A 234 -22.93 24.00 1.25
CA ALA A 234 -23.03 24.67 2.56
C ALA A 234 -23.36 23.65 3.69
N THR A 235 -24.27 22.71 3.38
CA THR A 235 -24.63 21.63 4.33
C THR A 235 -23.42 20.73 4.64
N ALA A 236 -22.64 20.34 3.62
CA ALA A 236 -21.47 19.49 3.81
C ALA A 236 -20.40 20.20 4.66
N LEU A 237 -20.14 21.48 4.39
CA LEU A 237 -19.22 22.30 5.18
C LEU A 237 -19.67 22.40 6.65
N ALA A 238 -20.96 22.64 6.87
CA ALA A 238 -21.53 22.80 8.22
C ALA A 238 -21.41 21.52 9.08
N LYS A 239 -21.28 20.34 8.46
CA LYS A 239 -21.10 19.07 9.17
C LYS A 239 -19.66 18.84 9.68
N ARG A 240 -18.68 19.54 9.14
CA ARG A 240 -17.26 19.26 9.42
C ARG A 240 -16.87 19.64 10.85
N GLU A 241 -17.33 20.78 11.34
CA GLU A 241 -17.01 21.23 12.70
C GLU A 241 -17.65 20.34 13.77
N PRO A 242 -18.94 19.99 13.72
CA PRO A 242 -19.52 19.03 14.66
C PRO A 242 -18.79 17.68 14.66
N LEU A 243 -18.39 17.18 13.49
CA LEU A 243 -17.61 15.93 13.39
C LEU A 243 -16.26 16.09 14.10
N ARG A 244 -15.53 17.19 13.83
CA ARG A 244 -14.24 17.47 14.47
C ARG A 244 -14.41 17.54 15.98
N ASN A 245 -15.42 18.28 16.46
CA ASN A 245 -15.67 18.44 17.89
C ASN A 245 -15.97 17.09 18.55
N ALA A 246 -16.75 16.23 17.91
CA ALA A 246 -17.05 14.89 18.46
C ALA A 246 -15.78 14.04 18.60
N VAL A 247 -14.86 14.10 17.61
CA VAL A 247 -13.59 13.36 17.66
C VAL A 247 -12.69 13.93 18.78
N VAL A 248 -12.54 15.26 18.82
CA VAL A 248 -11.68 15.91 19.82
C VAL A 248 -12.21 15.65 21.25
N SER A 249 -13.54 15.76 21.44
CA SER A 249 -14.16 15.52 22.77
C SER A 249 -13.83 14.14 23.30
N VAL A 250 -13.96 13.07 22.49
CA VAL A 250 -13.66 11.73 22.99
C VAL A 250 -12.16 11.53 23.30
N ILE A 251 -11.29 12.19 22.55
CA ILE A 251 -9.85 12.17 22.82
C ILE A 251 -9.57 12.85 24.17
N GLU A 252 -10.15 14.02 24.41
CA GLU A 252 -9.94 14.81 25.64
C GLU A 252 -10.61 14.17 26.87
N GLU A 253 -11.87 13.76 26.77
CA GLU A 253 -12.63 13.16 27.87
C GLU A 253 -12.00 11.86 28.37
N ASN A 254 -11.41 11.08 27.45
CA ASN A 254 -10.74 9.83 27.79
C ASN A 254 -9.23 10.02 28.02
N GLN A 255 -8.73 11.24 27.84
CA GLN A 255 -7.31 11.58 28.06
C GLN A 255 -6.38 10.68 27.22
N VAL A 256 -6.78 10.37 25.97
CA VAL A 256 -5.93 9.56 25.08
C VAL A 256 -5.00 10.46 24.26
N ASP A 257 -3.81 9.95 23.95
CA ASP A 257 -2.82 10.62 23.11
C ASP A 257 -3.18 10.53 21.63
N ALA A 258 -3.80 9.40 21.24
CA ALA A 258 -4.20 9.16 19.84
C ALA A 258 -5.28 8.10 19.79
N LEU A 259 -6.10 8.14 18.73
CA LEU A 259 -6.98 7.03 18.35
C LEU A 259 -6.20 6.09 17.43
N ILE A 260 -6.44 4.77 17.53
CA ILE A 260 -5.80 3.76 16.69
C ILE A 260 -6.84 2.89 15.96
N TYR A 261 -6.56 2.57 14.69
CA TYR A 261 -7.37 1.70 13.84
C TYR A 261 -6.55 1.28 12.60
N PRO A 262 -7.00 0.28 11.81
CA PRO A 262 -6.34 -0.03 10.52
C PRO A 262 -6.43 1.13 9.53
N THR A 263 -5.35 1.51 8.87
CA THR A 263 -5.40 2.51 7.79
C THR A 263 -6.33 2.03 6.68
N MET A 264 -6.19 0.75 6.32
CA MET A 264 -7.06 0.06 5.36
C MET A 264 -7.53 -1.24 6.01
N ARG A 265 -8.82 -1.52 5.90
CA ARG A 265 -9.40 -2.77 6.43
C ARG A 265 -9.14 -3.97 5.52
N GLU A 266 -8.75 -3.73 4.26
CA GLU A 266 -8.42 -4.78 3.29
C GLU A 266 -7.01 -4.61 2.74
N PRO A 267 -6.31 -5.72 2.45
CA PRO A 267 -5.03 -5.65 1.73
C PRO A 267 -5.18 -5.02 0.34
N PRO A 268 -4.06 -4.65 -0.32
CA PRO A 268 -4.11 -4.11 -1.68
C PRO A 268 -4.92 -4.97 -2.64
N SER A 269 -5.89 -4.37 -3.35
CA SER A 269 -6.73 -5.08 -4.32
C SER A 269 -5.94 -5.46 -5.57
N ILE A 270 -6.40 -6.49 -6.28
CA ILE A 270 -5.89 -6.83 -7.61
C ILE A 270 -6.24 -5.69 -8.58
N ILE A 271 -5.30 -5.33 -9.46
CA ILE A 271 -5.49 -4.28 -10.45
C ILE A 271 -6.75 -4.58 -11.29
N GLY A 272 -7.58 -3.57 -11.46
CA GLY A 272 -8.86 -3.68 -12.13
C GLY A 272 -10.04 -3.95 -11.18
N GLN A 273 -9.75 -4.26 -9.92
CA GLN A 273 -10.79 -4.41 -8.90
C GLN A 273 -10.84 -3.17 -8.00
N PRO A 274 -12.02 -2.81 -7.48
CA PRO A 274 -12.11 -1.66 -6.57
C PRO A 274 -11.35 -1.91 -5.26
N GLN A 275 -10.63 -0.91 -4.79
CA GLN A 275 -10.01 -0.93 -3.46
C GLN A 275 -11.07 -0.51 -2.45
N ARG A 276 -11.36 -1.38 -1.49
CA ARG A 276 -12.35 -1.16 -0.43
C ARG A 276 -11.66 -1.04 0.92
N GLY A 277 -12.45 -0.76 1.95
CA GLY A 277 -12.00 -0.80 3.33
C GLY A 277 -11.17 0.41 3.77
N SER A 278 -11.30 1.56 3.10
CA SER A 278 -10.58 2.77 3.51
C SER A 278 -11.21 3.42 4.74
N ASN A 279 -10.39 3.81 5.68
CA ASN A 279 -10.78 4.56 6.88
C ASN A 279 -10.43 6.06 6.79
N CYS A 280 -10.21 6.57 5.58
CA CYS A 280 -9.63 7.90 5.35
C CYS A 280 -10.47 9.08 5.84
N SER A 281 -11.80 8.92 5.93
CA SER A 281 -12.72 10.05 6.08
C SER A 281 -12.59 10.78 7.41
N LEU A 282 -12.25 10.08 8.48
CA LEU A 282 -12.21 10.68 9.82
C LEU A 282 -11.22 11.85 9.88
N SER A 283 -9.97 11.59 9.52
CA SER A 283 -8.94 12.63 9.47
C SER A 283 -9.24 13.67 8.37
N ALA A 284 -9.61 13.20 7.18
CA ALA A 284 -9.81 14.08 6.02
C ALA A 284 -10.93 15.13 6.25
N ASN A 285 -12.07 14.68 6.80
CA ASN A 285 -13.22 15.55 6.96
C ASN A 285 -13.13 16.44 8.22
N THR A 286 -12.24 16.09 9.17
CA THR A 286 -12.00 16.90 10.37
C THR A 286 -10.80 17.84 10.22
N GLY A 287 -9.86 17.53 9.32
CA GLY A 287 -8.58 18.25 9.21
C GLY A 287 -7.56 17.88 10.28
N LEU A 288 -7.86 16.85 11.09
CA LEU A 288 -6.96 16.37 12.15
C LEU A 288 -5.83 15.52 11.57
N PRO A 289 -4.64 15.53 12.20
CA PRO A 289 -3.49 14.77 11.69
C PRO A 289 -3.68 13.28 11.88
N ALA A 290 -3.15 12.50 10.92
CA ALA A 290 -3.17 11.04 11.02
C ALA A 290 -1.92 10.44 10.39
N LEU A 291 -1.29 9.52 11.13
CA LEU A 291 -0.03 8.88 10.76
C LEU A 291 -0.29 7.40 10.46
N SER A 292 0.07 6.96 9.25
CA SER A 292 0.03 5.54 8.90
C SER A 292 1.42 4.92 9.09
N ILE A 293 1.46 3.74 9.75
CA ILE A 293 2.72 3.04 10.10
C ILE A 293 2.57 1.55 9.74
N PRO A 294 3.63 0.88 9.25
CA PRO A 294 3.58 -0.57 9.02
C PRO A 294 3.25 -1.35 10.31
N ALA A 295 2.17 -2.12 10.27
CA ALA A 295 1.69 -2.92 11.42
C ALA A 295 2.07 -4.40 11.30
N GLY A 296 2.27 -4.90 10.09
CA GLY A 296 2.56 -6.33 9.87
C GLY A 296 2.23 -6.76 8.46
N TRP A 297 2.02 -8.06 8.28
CA TRP A 297 1.91 -8.67 6.96
C TRP A 297 0.80 -9.73 6.92
N THR A 298 0.12 -9.84 5.78
CA THR A 298 -0.81 -10.94 5.52
C THR A 298 -0.69 -11.35 4.05
N GLY A 299 -0.48 -12.65 3.80
CA GLY A 299 -0.32 -13.18 2.44
C GLY A 299 0.76 -12.47 1.61
N GLY A 300 1.87 -12.06 2.25
CA GLY A 300 2.96 -11.35 1.58
C GLY A 300 2.69 -9.86 1.32
N LEU A 301 1.57 -9.34 1.83
CA LEU A 301 1.15 -7.95 1.61
C LEU A 301 1.21 -7.15 2.91
N PRO A 302 1.67 -5.90 2.88
CA PRO A 302 1.76 -5.10 4.09
C PRO A 302 0.39 -4.59 4.56
N ILE A 303 0.27 -4.42 5.87
CA ILE A 303 -0.88 -3.80 6.52
C ILE A 303 -0.35 -2.63 7.36
N GLY A 304 -1.06 -1.49 7.30
CA GLY A 304 -0.76 -0.31 8.11
C GLY A 304 -1.79 -0.08 9.20
N LEU A 305 -1.31 0.35 10.37
CA LEU A 305 -2.16 0.95 11.40
C LEU A 305 -2.15 2.47 11.21
N GLU A 306 -3.17 3.13 11.71
CA GLU A 306 -3.28 4.59 11.68
C GLU A 306 -3.43 5.13 13.11
N LEU A 307 -2.65 6.16 13.43
CA LEU A 307 -2.77 6.95 14.67
C LEU A 307 -3.35 8.31 14.29
N LEU A 308 -4.48 8.70 14.91
CA LEU A 308 -5.13 10.00 14.67
C LEU A 308 -5.08 10.83 15.96
N GLY A 309 -4.62 12.06 15.87
CA GLY A 309 -4.45 12.97 17.01
C GLY A 309 -5.28 14.25 16.90
N ARG A 310 -5.11 15.12 17.92
CA ARG A 310 -5.71 16.47 17.89
C ARG A 310 -4.91 17.37 16.93
N SER A 311 -5.51 18.48 16.57
CA SER A 311 -4.84 19.50 15.75
C SER A 311 -3.52 19.93 16.41
N LEU A 312 -2.44 19.90 15.64
CA LEU A 312 -1.07 20.25 16.03
C LEU A 312 -0.42 19.25 17.01
N ASP A 313 -1.03 18.08 17.23
CA ASP A 313 -0.39 16.97 17.95
C ASP A 313 0.49 16.09 17.04
N ASP A 314 0.80 16.57 15.84
CA ASP A 314 1.59 15.82 14.83
C ASP A 314 2.90 15.27 15.41
N ALA A 315 3.64 16.07 16.19
CA ALA A 315 4.90 15.64 16.80
C ALA A 315 4.67 14.51 17.83
N ARG A 316 3.53 14.52 18.54
CA ARG A 316 3.17 13.42 19.46
C ARG A 316 2.91 12.13 18.68
N LEU A 317 2.19 12.21 17.54
CA LEU A 317 1.97 11.05 16.69
C LEU A 317 3.29 10.48 16.18
N VAL A 318 4.21 11.36 15.76
CA VAL A 318 5.55 10.95 15.27
C VAL A 318 6.34 10.26 16.42
N ALA A 319 6.28 10.77 17.64
CA ALA A 319 6.94 10.15 18.79
C ALA A 319 6.40 8.73 19.07
N LEU A 320 5.06 8.58 19.09
CA LEU A 320 4.41 7.28 19.32
C LEU A 320 4.76 6.29 18.19
N GLY A 321 4.70 6.77 16.94
CA GLY A 321 5.03 5.96 15.76
C GLY A 321 6.48 5.51 15.77
N TYR A 322 7.41 6.39 16.15
CA TYR A 322 8.83 6.07 16.23
C TYR A 322 9.08 4.99 17.29
N ALA A 323 8.49 5.14 18.49
CA ALA A 323 8.65 4.12 19.55
C ALA A 323 8.17 2.74 19.08
N TYR A 324 7.03 2.70 18.39
CA TYR A 324 6.47 1.45 17.82
C TYR A 324 7.38 0.88 16.71
N GLU A 325 7.80 1.73 15.77
CA GLU A 325 8.68 1.31 14.66
C GLU A 325 9.98 0.70 15.19
N GLN A 326 10.65 1.38 16.14
CA GLN A 326 11.94 0.91 16.69
C GLN A 326 11.82 -0.44 17.40
N ALA A 327 10.67 -0.73 17.99
CA ALA A 327 10.43 -1.98 18.70
C ALA A 327 10.01 -3.14 17.78
N THR A 328 9.54 -2.86 16.56
CA THR A 328 8.94 -3.88 15.68
C THR A 328 9.67 -4.07 14.36
N ASN A 329 10.12 -2.99 13.75
CA ASN A 329 10.85 -3.01 12.48
C ASN A 329 10.12 -3.82 11.38
N HIS A 330 8.81 -3.59 11.22
CA HIS A 330 7.98 -4.31 10.24
C HIS A 330 8.32 -4.00 8.78
N ARG A 331 9.12 -2.95 8.52
CA ARG A 331 9.49 -2.57 7.16
C ARG A 331 10.36 -3.66 6.52
N ARG A 332 9.98 -4.10 5.31
CA ARG A 332 10.75 -5.03 4.49
C ARG A 332 11.00 -4.42 3.12
N THR A 333 12.15 -4.73 2.54
CA THR A 333 12.44 -4.32 1.17
C THR A 333 11.62 -5.19 0.21
N PRO A 334 10.93 -4.60 -0.79
CA PRO A 334 10.18 -5.42 -1.75
C PRO A 334 11.13 -6.25 -2.62
N VAL A 335 10.70 -7.47 -2.95
CA VAL A 335 11.51 -8.39 -3.76
C VAL A 335 11.73 -7.86 -5.18
N SER A 336 10.79 -7.05 -5.69
CA SER A 336 10.90 -6.43 -7.02
C SER A 336 11.97 -5.33 -7.07
N ALA A 337 12.40 -4.84 -5.91
CA ALA A 337 13.39 -3.76 -5.79
C ALA A 337 14.33 -4.08 -4.62
N PRO A 338 15.24 -5.03 -4.82
CA PRO A 338 16.14 -5.46 -3.75
C PRO A 338 17.03 -4.33 -3.26
N PRO A 339 17.55 -4.42 -2.04
CA PRO A 339 18.38 -3.36 -1.46
C PRO A 339 19.64 -3.12 -2.31
N LEU A 340 20.09 -1.89 -2.34
CA LEU A 340 21.36 -1.53 -2.96
C LEU A 340 22.49 -2.15 -2.12
N LEU A 341 23.19 -3.09 -2.72
CA LEU A 341 24.35 -3.72 -2.07
C LEU A 341 25.61 -2.98 -2.49
N SER A 342 26.41 -2.61 -1.53
CA SER A 342 27.77 -2.10 -1.83
C SER A 342 28.60 -3.27 -2.35
N GLY A 343 29.18 -3.12 -3.54
CA GLY A 343 29.97 -4.17 -4.14
C GLY A 343 29.37 -4.75 -5.42
N LYS A 344 29.72 -5.95 -5.75
CA LYS A 344 29.29 -6.62 -6.98
C LYS A 344 27.86 -7.14 -6.86
N ALA A 345 27.04 -6.87 -7.86
CA ALA A 345 25.71 -7.46 -7.95
C ALA A 345 25.79 -8.99 -7.89
N ALA A 346 24.88 -9.60 -7.16
CA ALA A 346 24.82 -11.06 -7.11
C ALA A 346 24.54 -11.59 -8.52
N LYS A 347 25.35 -12.54 -8.95
CA LYS A 347 25.16 -13.17 -10.26
C LYS A 347 23.96 -14.12 -10.19
N PRO A 348 23.08 -14.09 -11.20
CA PRO A 348 22.01 -15.07 -11.27
C PRO A 348 22.54 -16.51 -11.29
N ILE A 349 21.84 -17.40 -10.66
CA ILE A 349 22.19 -18.83 -10.60
C ILE A 349 21.48 -19.52 -11.75
N THR A 350 22.24 -20.12 -12.68
CA THR A 350 21.68 -20.90 -13.79
C THR A 350 21.82 -22.38 -13.46
N PHE A 351 20.71 -23.12 -13.53
CA PHE A 351 20.68 -24.57 -13.26
C PHE A 351 19.68 -25.25 -14.17
N THR A 352 19.78 -26.58 -14.29
CA THR A 352 18.90 -27.34 -15.18
C THR A 352 18.24 -28.48 -14.42
N VAL A 353 16.91 -28.55 -14.54
CA VAL A 353 16.11 -29.65 -13.99
C VAL A 353 15.59 -30.47 -15.17
N ARG A 354 15.63 -31.80 -15.02
CA ARG A 354 15.07 -32.73 -16.00
C ARG A 354 13.99 -33.54 -15.32
N THR A 355 12.87 -33.73 -16.01
CA THR A 355 11.82 -34.64 -15.56
C THR A 355 11.45 -35.58 -16.68
N THR A 356 11.06 -36.79 -16.31
CA THR A 356 10.68 -37.86 -17.26
C THR A 356 9.37 -38.48 -16.82
N THR A 357 8.68 -39.09 -17.76
CA THR A 357 7.48 -39.89 -17.44
C THR A 357 7.81 -41.36 -17.08
N ASP A 358 9.01 -41.63 -16.58
CA ASP A 358 9.43 -42.98 -16.17
C ASP A 358 8.75 -43.32 -14.83
N GLY A 359 8.00 -44.40 -14.78
CA GLY A 359 7.35 -44.89 -13.56
C GLY A 359 5.99 -45.55 -13.75
N ALA A 360 5.43 -45.48 -14.96
CA ALA A 360 4.22 -46.23 -15.24
C ALA A 360 4.60 -47.61 -15.82
N PRO A 361 4.04 -48.70 -15.30
CA PRO A 361 4.51 -50.05 -15.64
C PRO A 361 4.27 -50.52 -17.08
N ARG A 362 3.65 -49.72 -17.94
CA ARG A 362 3.21 -50.14 -19.29
C ARG A 362 3.44 -49.16 -20.44
N SER A 363 4.22 -48.10 -20.29
CA SER A 363 4.48 -47.16 -21.37
C SER A 363 5.89 -47.36 -21.93
N THR A 364 5.95 -47.61 -23.22
CA THR A 364 7.20 -47.68 -23.99
C THR A 364 7.70 -46.33 -24.44
N VAL A 365 6.90 -45.28 -24.26
CA VAL A 365 7.23 -43.91 -24.72
C VAL A 365 7.65 -43.06 -23.50
N ARG A 366 8.92 -42.71 -23.45
CA ARG A 366 9.50 -41.87 -22.39
C ARG A 366 9.49 -40.42 -22.82
N ALA A 367 8.47 -39.68 -22.38
CA ALA A 367 8.48 -38.22 -22.52
C ALA A 367 9.49 -37.60 -21.55
N ARG A 368 10.20 -36.59 -22.00
CA ARG A 368 11.23 -35.90 -21.20
C ARG A 368 11.04 -34.40 -21.35
N ALA A 369 11.12 -33.69 -20.23
CA ALA A 369 11.25 -32.24 -20.23
C ALA A 369 12.59 -31.86 -19.61
N ARG A 370 13.27 -30.91 -20.27
CA ARG A 370 14.48 -30.28 -19.75
C ARG A 370 14.17 -28.79 -19.61
N VAL A 371 14.27 -28.28 -18.39
CA VAL A 371 14.04 -26.88 -18.11
C VAL A 371 15.32 -26.27 -17.57
N ARG A 372 15.83 -25.26 -18.27
CA ARG A 372 16.96 -24.47 -17.81
C ARG A 372 16.38 -23.24 -17.13
N PHE A 373 16.69 -23.09 -15.85
CA PHE A 373 16.29 -21.96 -15.02
C PHE A 373 17.45 -20.99 -14.84
N THR A 374 17.13 -19.71 -14.73
CA THR A 374 18.06 -18.66 -14.28
C THR A 374 17.36 -17.89 -13.17
N TYR A 375 17.83 -18.08 -11.95
CA TYR A 375 17.27 -17.47 -10.74
C TYR A 375 18.12 -16.30 -10.28
N ASN A 376 17.49 -15.16 -10.11
CA ASN A 376 18.11 -13.97 -9.52
C ASN A 376 17.53 -13.79 -8.12
N SER A 377 18.32 -14.12 -7.10
CA SER A 377 17.89 -14.03 -5.70
C SER A 377 17.65 -12.60 -5.22
N LEU A 378 18.24 -11.60 -5.89
CA LEU A 378 18.01 -10.20 -5.53
C LEU A 378 16.63 -9.71 -5.99
N THR A 379 16.27 -10.05 -7.23
CA THR A 379 15.00 -9.58 -7.83
C THR A 379 13.83 -10.56 -7.62
N GLY A 380 14.13 -11.78 -7.15
CA GLY A 380 13.11 -12.83 -7.06
C GLY A 380 12.67 -13.35 -8.43
N THR A 381 13.40 -13.05 -9.50
CA THR A 381 13.00 -13.50 -10.84
C THR A 381 13.54 -14.88 -11.16
N LEU A 382 12.66 -15.72 -11.73
CA LEU A 382 12.99 -17.08 -12.18
C LEU A 382 12.66 -17.17 -13.68
N ALA A 383 13.67 -16.92 -14.53
CA ALA A 383 13.53 -17.11 -15.96
C ALA A 383 13.69 -18.59 -16.29
N TYR A 384 12.95 -19.07 -17.29
CA TYR A 384 13.01 -20.49 -17.69
C TYR A 384 12.97 -20.66 -19.19
N ASN A 385 13.62 -21.74 -19.64
CA ASN A 385 13.59 -22.18 -21.04
C ASN A 385 13.34 -23.69 -21.03
N ILE A 386 12.26 -24.11 -21.67
CA ILE A 386 11.75 -25.47 -21.66
C ILE A 386 12.01 -26.13 -23.02
N ARG A 387 12.41 -27.41 -23.01
CA ARG A 387 12.40 -28.28 -24.20
C ARG A 387 11.81 -29.62 -23.80
N VAL A 388 10.88 -30.09 -24.65
CA VAL A 388 10.22 -31.41 -24.48
C VAL A 388 10.62 -32.32 -25.63
N SER A 389 10.82 -33.59 -25.33
CA SER A 389 11.18 -34.60 -26.33
C SER A 389 10.59 -35.97 -25.94
N GLY A 390 10.55 -36.88 -26.92
CA GLY A 390 10.04 -38.24 -26.69
C GLY A 390 8.52 -38.33 -26.65
N VAL A 391 7.82 -37.25 -27.07
CA VAL A 391 6.35 -37.19 -27.13
C VAL A 391 5.96 -36.15 -28.15
N ARG A 392 4.78 -36.33 -28.78
CA ARG A 392 4.23 -35.32 -29.69
C ARG A 392 3.82 -34.07 -28.94
N ALA A 393 3.98 -32.91 -29.55
CA ALA A 393 3.59 -31.65 -28.90
C ALA A 393 2.13 -31.68 -28.42
N ASP A 394 1.22 -32.18 -29.28
CA ASP A 394 -0.23 -32.24 -28.96
C ASP A 394 -0.58 -33.16 -27.78
N ASP A 395 0.34 -34.01 -27.36
CA ASP A 395 0.15 -34.89 -26.22
C ASP A 395 0.72 -34.28 -24.91
N VAL A 396 1.33 -33.07 -24.99
CA VAL A 396 1.78 -32.33 -23.79
C VAL A 396 0.63 -31.45 -23.32
N PHE A 397 0.26 -31.58 -22.04
CA PHE A 397 -0.80 -30.78 -21.41
C PHE A 397 -0.23 -29.56 -20.70
N ALA A 398 0.83 -29.76 -19.92
CA ALA A 398 1.45 -28.66 -19.17
C ALA A 398 2.80 -29.08 -18.61
N ILE A 399 3.61 -28.07 -18.31
CA ILE A 399 4.76 -28.20 -17.42
C ILE A 399 4.52 -27.25 -16.26
N VAL A 400 4.62 -27.77 -15.03
CA VAL A 400 4.24 -27.03 -13.84
C VAL A 400 5.34 -27.09 -12.75
N LEU A 401 5.31 -26.09 -11.87
CA LEU A 401 5.97 -26.18 -10.57
C LEU A 401 4.89 -26.53 -9.56
N SER A 402 5.09 -27.62 -8.84
CA SER A 402 4.21 -28.05 -7.76
C SER A 402 4.94 -27.95 -6.43
N THR A 403 4.17 -27.91 -5.36
CA THR A 403 4.65 -27.91 -3.98
C THR A 403 3.63 -28.66 -3.12
N ASN A 404 3.85 -28.75 -1.82
CA ASN A 404 2.91 -29.38 -0.91
C ASN A 404 2.30 -28.31 0.03
N ASP A 405 1.04 -28.51 0.42
CA ASP A 405 0.40 -27.69 1.45
C ASP A 405 0.86 -28.12 2.87
N GLU A 406 0.30 -27.51 3.90
CA GLU A 406 0.66 -27.77 5.30
C GLU A 406 0.34 -29.22 5.73
N GLU A 407 -0.62 -29.87 5.06
CA GLU A 407 -0.98 -31.27 5.31
C GLU A 407 -0.18 -32.23 4.42
N GLY A 408 0.79 -31.73 3.64
CA GLY A 408 1.63 -32.53 2.77
C GLY A 408 1.00 -32.94 1.44
N ARG A 409 -0.15 -32.36 1.08
CA ARG A 409 -0.85 -32.69 -0.17
C ARG A 409 -0.27 -31.87 -1.33
N PRO A 410 0.06 -32.50 -2.47
CA PRO A 410 0.64 -31.75 -3.59
C PRO A 410 -0.38 -30.88 -4.30
N TYR A 411 0.05 -29.69 -4.70
CA TYR A 411 -0.74 -28.81 -5.55
C TYR A 411 0.15 -28.05 -6.55
N ILE A 412 -0.46 -27.56 -7.64
CA ILE A 412 0.25 -26.79 -8.67
C ILE A 412 0.35 -25.35 -8.19
N GLU A 413 1.58 -24.87 -7.98
CA GLU A 413 1.84 -23.47 -7.61
C GLU A 413 1.91 -22.57 -8.85
N ARG A 414 2.67 -23.00 -9.87
CA ARG A 414 2.86 -22.20 -11.10
C ARG A 414 2.81 -23.08 -12.35
N ARG A 415 2.12 -22.62 -13.37
CA ARG A 415 2.14 -23.26 -14.68
C ARG A 415 3.19 -22.56 -15.55
N LEU A 416 4.15 -23.32 -16.04
CA LEU A 416 5.26 -22.81 -16.88
C LEU A 416 4.92 -22.84 -18.37
N SER A 417 4.03 -23.74 -18.79
CA SER A 417 3.62 -23.82 -20.18
C SER A 417 2.18 -24.29 -20.33
N GLY A 418 1.55 -23.89 -21.42
CA GLY A 418 0.27 -24.39 -21.86
C GLY A 418 0.38 -25.73 -22.61
N PRO A 419 -0.74 -26.18 -23.22
CA PRO A 419 -0.75 -27.42 -23.99
C PRO A 419 -0.09 -27.26 -25.37
N SER A 420 0.17 -28.42 -25.99
CA SER A 420 0.62 -28.54 -27.38
C SER A 420 1.96 -27.85 -27.65
N ILE A 421 2.95 -28.04 -26.74
CA ILE A 421 4.27 -27.42 -26.86
C ILE A 421 5.40 -28.46 -26.98
N SER A 422 6.42 -28.11 -27.77
CA SER A 422 7.73 -28.78 -27.76
C SER A 422 8.80 -27.90 -27.10
N SER A 423 8.55 -26.59 -27.00
CA SER A 423 9.40 -25.65 -26.27
C SER A 423 8.59 -24.45 -25.78
N ALA A 424 9.08 -23.81 -24.73
CA ALA A 424 8.50 -22.60 -24.14
C ALA A 424 9.57 -21.83 -23.37
N GLN A 425 9.35 -20.53 -23.20
CA GLN A 425 10.21 -19.71 -22.36
C GLN A 425 9.37 -18.66 -21.65
N GLY A 426 9.85 -18.20 -20.50
CA GLY A 426 9.15 -17.16 -19.74
C GLY A 426 9.96 -16.74 -18.53
N THR A 427 9.35 -15.84 -17.75
CA THR A 427 9.91 -15.37 -16.48
C THR A 427 8.79 -15.28 -15.45
N LEU A 428 9.03 -15.78 -14.26
CA LEU A 428 8.17 -15.61 -13.10
C LEU A 428 8.82 -14.60 -12.16
N THR A 429 8.02 -13.79 -11.51
CA THR A 429 8.45 -13.06 -10.32
C THR A 429 7.88 -13.82 -9.14
N LEU A 430 8.75 -14.28 -8.26
CA LEU A 430 8.39 -15.07 -7.09
C LEU A 430 8.18 -14.14 -5.89
N ASP A 431 7.12 -14.37 -5.15
CA ASP A 431 6.91 -13.68 -3.87
C ASP A 431 7.86 -14.24 -2.79
N THR A 432 7.77 -13.72 -1.58
CA THR A 432 8.67 -14.10 -0.48
C THR A 432 8.56 -15.59 -0.15
N ASP A 433 7.34 -16.10 -0.05
CA ASP A 433 7.10 -17.50 0.30
C ASP A 433 7.54 -18.45 -0.82
N GLU A 434 7.28 -18.08 -2.06
CA GLU A 434 7.74 -18.84 -3.23
C GLU A 434 9.27 -18.88 -3.32
N ARG A 435 9.95 -17.77 -2.97
CA ARG A 435 11.42 -17.73 -2.95
C ARG A 435 11.97 -18.65 -1.88
N GLU A 436 11.41 -18.62 -0.68
CA GLU A 436 11.81 -19.50 0.41
C GLU A 436 11.61 -20.98 0.01
N ARG A 437 10.47 -21.30 -0.60
CA ARG A 437 10.21 -22.67 -1.10
C ARG A 437 11.17 -23.07 -2.21
N LEU A 438 11.52 -22.15 -3.13
CA LEU A 438 12.52 -22.44 -4.17
C LEU A 438 13.90 -22.69 -3.57
N GLU A 439 14.32 -21.82 -2.66
CA GLU A 439 15.66 -21.88 -2.04
C GLU A 439 15.83 -23.08 -1.09
N SER A 440 14.74 -23.52 -0.48
CA SER A 440 14.70 -24.73 0.37
C SER A 440 14.43 -26.02 -0.42
N GLY A 441 14.15 -25.94 -1.70
CA GLY A 441 13.88 -27.09 -2.57
C GLY A 441 12.46 -27.64 -2.50
N UNK A 442 11.40 -26.81 -2.16
CA UNK A 442 10.26 -27.07 -2.09
C UNK A 442 9.61 -27.09 -3.16
N PHE A 443 10.14 -26.74 -4.30
CA PHE A 443 9.42 -26.88 -5.59
C PHE A 443 9.83 -28.13 -6.35
N TYR A 444 8.87 -28.64 -7.11
CA TYR A 444 9.07 -29.84 -7.95
C TYR A 444 8.61 -29.53 -9.37
N LEU A 445 9.38 -30.00 -10.34
CA LEU A 445 9.06 -29.89 -11.79
C LEU A 445 8.29 -31.13 -12.22
N GLU A 446 7.12 -30.93 -12.83
CA GLU A 446 6.29 -32.02 -13.34
C GLU A 446 5.93 -31.80 -14.80
N LEU A 447 5.93 -32.88 -15.57
CA LEU A 447 5.51 -32.92 -16.97
C LEU A 447 4.19 -33.70 -17.06
N MET A 448 3.14 -33.02 -17.51
CA MET A 448 1.80 -33.60 -17.70
C MET A 448 1.58 -33.88 -19.17
N THR A 449 1.23 -35.12 -19.49
CA THR A 449 0.97 -35.56 -20.87
C THR A 449 -0.35 -36.32 -20.98
N ARG A 450 -0.79 -36.60 -22.20
CA ARG A 450 -2.04 -37.38 -22.45
C ARG A 450 -2.01 -38.72 -21.71
N ASN A 451 -0.87 -39.40 -21.71
CA ASN A 451 -0.72 -40.70 -21.04
C ASN A 451 -0.47 -40.59 -19.54
N HIS A 452 -0.09 -39.41 -19.06
CA HIS A 452 0.21 -39.13 -17.65
C HIS A 452 -0.39 -37.75 -17.29
N PRO A 453 -1.73 -37.65 -17.19
CA PRO A 453 -2.39 -36.34 -17.03
C PRO A 453 -2.17 -35.68 -15.67
N PHE A 454 -1.76 -36.44 -14.66
CA PHE A 454 -1.47 -35.92 -13.33
C PHE A 454 0.03 -35.78 -13.05
N GLY A 455 0.85 -35.85 -14.11
CA GLY A 455 2.30 -35.81 -14.00
C GLY A 455 2.90 -37.11 -13.50
N THR A 456 4.17 -37.27 -13.70
CA THR A 456 4.98 -38.38 -13.16
C THR A 456 6.38 -37.88 -12.84
N GLY A 457 6.93 -38.32 -11.75
CA GLY A 457 8.30 -37.99 -11.37
C GLY A 457 8.43 -36.55 -10.84
N LYS A 458 8.42 -36.42 -9.55
CA LYS A 458 8.70 -35.14 -8.89
C LYS A 458 10.20 -34.90 -8.87
N ASN A 459 10.68 -33.94 -9.64
CA ASN A 459 12.11 -33.62 -9.70
C ASN A 459 12.32 -32.25 -9.06
N GLN A 460 13.04 -32.26 -7.98
CA GLN A 460 13.28 -31.08 -7.15
C GLN A 460 13.91 -29.95 -7.94
N VAL A 461 13.38 -28.76 -7.76
CA VAL A 461 13.88 -27.52 -8.36
C VAL A 461 14.63 -26.76 -7.27
N LEU A 462 15.96 -26.83 -7.32
CA LEU A 462 16.82 -26.23 -6.30
C LEU A 462 17.95 -25.46 -6.98
N PRO A 463 18.08 -24.15 -6.69
CA PRO A 463 19.17 -23.34 -7.23
C PRO A 463 20.49 -23.70 -6.53
N VAL A 464 21.27 -24.58 -7.15
CA VAL A 464 22.58 -24.95 -6.63
C VAL A 464 23.66 -24.30 -7.48
N ARG A 465 24.57 -23.58 -6.84
CA ARG A 465 25.79 -23.08 -7.51
C ARG A 465 26.70 -24.29 -7.74
N ARG A 466 27.03 -24.57 -8.99
CA ARG A 466 28.08 -25.53 -9.37
C ARG A 466 29.41 -24.80 -9.47
#